data_887bb7214b20195d3a663b560d271755
#
_entry.id   887bb7214b20195d3a663b560d271755
#
_cell.length_a   1.000
_cell.length_b   1.000
_cell.length_c   1.000
_cell.angle_alpha   90.00
_cell.angle_beta   90.00
_cell.angle_gamma   90.00
#
_symmetry.space_group_name_H-M   'P 1'
#
loop_
_entity.id
_entity.type
_entity.pdbx_description
1 polymer ?
#
loop_
_entity_poly.entity_id
_entity_poly.type
_entity_poly.pdbx_seq_one_letter_code
_entity_poly.pdbx_strand_id
1 'polypeptide(L)'
;SAQDVVADFADNLAEELDFRLEAQSMDAWISHLHGSPLGKNIRVPEVHWKFTTERVLTMERVQGIRIDNVAEIRKAGFDGTELVKALVFSLFEGGLRHGLFHGDLHAGNLYVDDQGRIVFFDFGIMGRIDPRTRWLLRELVYALLVKKDHAAAGKIVVLMGAVGTMKPEAQAAKDLEKFATPLTMQTLGDMSYADIGKQLSTLADAYDVKLPRELVLIGKQFLYVERYMKLLAPSWQMMSDPELTGYFANFMVEVGREHQSDAEV
;
A
#
# COMPACT_ATOMS: atom_id res chain seq x y z
N SER A 1 -10.45 -3.67 -27.30
CA SER A 1 -9.96 -4.14 -28.61
C SER A 1 -8.43 -4.16 -28.62
N ALA A 2 -7.77 -4.78 -29.62
CA ALA A 2 -6.32 -4.72 -29.75
C ALA A 2 -5.81 -3.27 -29.92
N GLN A 3 -6.64 -2.42 -30.49
CA GLN A 3 -6.34 -0.98 -30.65
C GLN A 3 -6.34 -0.25 -29.30
N ASP A 4 -7.25 -0.59 -28.38
CA ASP A 4 -7.30 0.00 -27.04
C ASP A 4 -6.07 -0.40 -26.24
N VAL A 5 -5.63 -1.67 -26.35
CA VAL A 5 -4.40 -2.15 -25.70
C VAL A 5 -3.16 -1.44 -26.21
N VAL A 6 -3.09 -1.16 -27.52
CA VAL A 6 -1.97 -0.41 -28.13
C VAL A 6 -2.01 1.06 -27.72
N ALA A 7 -3.20 1.66 -27.65
CA ALA A 7 -3.36 3.04 -27.19
C ALA A 7 -2.97 3.18 -25.71
N ASP A 8 -3.49 2.31 -24.82
CA ASP A 8 -3.12 2.27 -23.41
C ASP A 8 -1.61 2.05 -23.22
N PHE A 9 -1.01 1.20 -24.04
CA PHE A 9 0.43 0.97 -24.00
C PHE A 9 1.23 2.20 -24.44
N ALA A 10 0.79 2.88 -25.49
CA ALA A 10 1.43 4.09 -25.99
C ALA A 10 1.32 5.25 -24.98
N ASP A 11 0.16 5.41 -24.34
CA ASP A 11 -0.08 6.44 -23.32
C ASP A 11 0.77 6.16 -22.07
N ASN A 12 0.81 4.93 -21.58
CA ASN A 12 1.68 4.54 -20.46
C ASN A 12 3.17 4.76 -20.80
N LEU A 13 3.58 4.43 -22.03
CA LEU A 13 4.96 4.64 -22.46
C LEU A 13 5.30 6.13 -22.57
N ALA A 14 4.37 6.96 -23.00
CA ALA A 14 4.55 8.42 -23.05
C ALA A 14 4.68 9.02 -21.65
N GLU A 15 3.91 8.54 -20.67
CA GLU A 15 4.04 8.93 -19.25
C GLU A 15 5.39 8.51 -18.66
N GLU A 16 5.87 7.29 -18.97
CA GLU A 16 7.18 6.80 -18.51
C GLU A 16 8.37 7.55 -19.14
N LEU A 17 8.14 8.28 -20.23
CA LEU A 17 9.18 9.06 -20.92
C LEU A 17 9.30 10.51 -20.43
N ASP A 18 8.43 10.97 -19.52
CA ASP A 18 8.48 12.34 -18.98
C ASP A 18 8.90 12.36 -17.51
N PHE A 19 10.17 12.57 -17.23
CA PHE A 19 10.71 12.65 -15.87
C PHE A 19 10.11 13.76 -15.00
N ARG A 20 9.39 14.72 -15.58
CA ARG A 20 8.67 15.72 -14.78
C ARG A 20 7.49 15.10 -14.03
N LEU A 21 6.86 14.05 -14.61
CA LEU A 21 5.77 13.31 -13.96
C LEU A 21 6.29 12.49 -12.78
N GLU A 22 7.46 11.88 -12.93
CA GLU A 22 8.14 11.19 -11.83
C GLU A 22 8.49 12.16 -10.71
N ALA A 23 9.09 13.31 -11.03
CA ALA A 23 9.41 14.37 -10.07
C ALA A 23 8.17 14.89 -9.32
N GLN A 24 7.03 15.09 -10.02
CA GLN A 24 5.75 15.47 -9.41
C GLN A 24 5.24 14.38 -8.47
N SER A 25 5.40 13.11 -8.84
CA SER A 25 5.02 11.98 -7.99
C SER A 25 5.85 11.92 -6.71
N MET A 26 7.15 12.20 -6.79
CA MET A 26 8.04 12.32 -5.63
C MET A 26 7.54 13.37 -4.66
N ASP A 27 7.31 14.61 -5.13
CA ASP A 27 6.87 15.73 -4.28
C ASP A 27 5.47 15.48 -3.69
N ALA A 28 4.53 14.98 -4.49
CA ALA A 28 3.17 14.69 -4.04
C ALA A 28 3.16 13.59 -2.98
N TRP A 29 3.87 12.50 -3.21
CA TRP A 29 3.88 11.36 -2.30
C TRP A 29 4.49 11.70 -0.94
N ILE A 30 5.66 12.36 -0.92
CA ILE A 30 6.31 12.72 0.34
C ILE A 30 5.50 13.75 1.15
N SER A 31 4.79 14.67 0.48
CA SER A 31 3.93 15.65 1.15
C SER A 31 2.78 14.98 1.92
N HIS A 32 2.23 13.89 1.38
CA HIS A 32 1.20 13.10 2.04
C HIS A 32 1.70 12.40 3.31
N LEU A 33 2.95 11.94 3.32
CA LEU A 33 3.50 11.18 4.44
C LEU A 33 3.99 12.05 5.58
N HIS A 34 4.53 13.23 5.30
CA HIS A 34 5.12 14.13 6.31
C HIS A 34 4.09 14.68 7.30
N GLY A 35 2.79 14.60 7.01
CA GLY A 35 1.72 15.00 7.93
C GLY A 35 1.54 14.08 9.15
N SER A 36 2.21 12.91 9.18
CA SER A 36 2.09 11.93 10.26
C SER A 36 3.41 11.74 11.01
N PRO A 37 3.37 11.46 12.33
CA PRO A 37 4.54 11.13 13.14
C PRO A 37 5.37 9.96 12.58
N LEU A 38 4.72 8.96 11.99
CA LEU A 38 5.39 7.81 11.36
C LEU A 38 6.12 8.20 10.06
N GLY A 39 5.68 9.27 9.40
CA GLY A 39 6.31 9.78 8.17
C GLY A 39 7.69 10.41 8.39
N LYS A 40 8.07 10.75 9.64
CA LYS A 40 9.39 11.30 9.98
C LYS A 40 10.56 10.38 9.58
N ASN A 41 10.31 9.07 9.54
CA ASN A 41 11.30 8.04 9.19
C ASN A 41 11.37 7.77 7.68
N ILE A 42 10.67 8.57 6.86
CA ILE A 42 10.59 8.43 5.41
C ILE A 42 11.17 9.67 4.74
N ARG A 43 11.91 9.45 3.67
CA ARG A 43 12.53 10.50 2.89
C ARG A 43 12.46 10.20 1.40
N VAL A 44 12.42 11.26 0.62
CA VAL A 44 12.58 11.24 -0.84
C VAL A 44 13.69 12.24 -1.18
N PRO A 45 14.57 11.97 -2.16
CA PRO A 45 15.56 12.95 -2.60
C PRO A 45 14.88 14.24 -3.07
N GLU A 46 15.44 15.40 -2.72
CA GLU A 46 14.93 16.69 -3.17
C GLU A 46 15.08 16.81 -4.69
N VAL A 47 14.01 17.20 -5.37
CA VAL A 47 14.01 17.42 -6.82
C VAL A 47 14.56 18.83 -7.12
N HIS A 48 15.57 18.90 -7.96
CA HIS A 48 16.11 20.17 -8.47
C HIS A 48 15.36 20.60 -9.75
N TRP A 49 14.15 21.15 -9.58
CA TRP A 49 13.23 21.50 -10.66
C TRP A 49 13.86 22.37 -11.76
N LYS A 50 14.75 23.28 -11.41
CA LYS A 50 15.47 24.13 -12.36
C LYS A 50 16.27 23.31 -13.39
N PHE A 51 16.68 22.11 -13.03
CA PHE A 51 17.51 21.23 -13.85
C PHE A 51 16.77 19.95 -14.26
N THR A 52 15.48 19.85 -13.94
CA THR A 52 14.62 18.74 -14.33
C THR A 52 13.83 19.10 -15.58
N THR A 53 13.87 18.21 -16.55
CA THR A 53 13.20 18.34 -17.85
C THR A 53 12.46 17.04 -18.17
N GLU A 54 11.74 17.00 -19.30
CA GLU A 54 11.12 15.77 -19.79
C GLU A 54 12.10 14.57 -19.86
N ARG A 55 13.36 14.83 -20.21
CA ARG A 55 14.37 13.79 -20.46
C ARG A 55 15.44 13.66 -19.40
N VAL A 56 15.42 14.52 -18.40
CA VAL A 56 16.45 14.55 -17.33
C VAL A 56 15.76 14.81 -16.01
N LEU A 57 15.87 13.89 -15.08
CA LEU A 57 15.52 14.08 -13.67
C LEU A 57 16.79 14.43 -12.89
N THR A 58 16.80 15.61 -12.28
CA THR A 58 17.90 16.06 -11.43
C THR A 58 17.40 16.11 -9.99
N MET A 59 18.04 15.34 -9.14
CA MET A 59 17.67 15.25 -7.74
C MET A 59 18.91 15.25 -6.83
N GLU A 60 18.66 15.42 -5.55
CA GLU A 60 19.67 15.30 -4.51
C GLU A 60 20.40 13.97 -4.59
N ARG A 61 21.72 14.00 -4.42
CA ARG A 61 22.51 12.78 -4.26
C ARG A 61 22.42 12.28 -2.82
N VAL A 62 21.72 11.19 -2.61
CA VAL A 62 21.65 10.54 -1.31
C VAL A 62 22.72 9.47 -1.17
N GLN A 63 23.36 9.42 -0.01
CA GLN A 63 24.20 8.30 0.41
C GLN A 63 23.44 7.47 1.43
N GLY A 64 23.56 6.15 1.36
CA GLY A 64 22.83 5.27 2.26
C GLY A 64 23.19 3.81 2.08
N ILE A 65 22.68 2.99 2.97
CA ILE A 65 22.83 1.53 2.97
C ILE A 65 21.59 0.95 2.30
N ARG A 66 21.76 0.07 1.33
CA ARG A 66 20.62 -0.64 0.72
C ARG A 66 19.84 -1.41 1.78
N ILE A 67 18.51 -1.39 1.70
CA ILE A 67 17.63 -1.97 2.73
C ILE A 67 17.82 -3.48 2.94
N ASP A 68 18.29 -4.20 1.95
CA ASP A 68 18.59 -5.64 2.04
C ASP A 68 20.00 -5.95 2.57
N ASN A 69 20.83 -4.94 2.79
CA ASN A 69 22.15 -5.11 3.42
C ASN A 69 22.03 -5.07 4.96
N VAL A 70 21.43 -6.12 5.51
CA VAL A 70 21.13 -6.25 6.95
C VAL A 70 22.36 -6.11 7.81
N ALA A 71 23.51 -6.60 7.34
CA ALA A 71 24.77 -6.57 8.10
C ALA A 71 25.23 -5.12 8.32
N GLU A 72 25.24 -4.30 7.27
CA GLU A 72 25.64 -2.90 7.39
C GLU A 72 24.61 -2.05 8.16
N ILE A 73 23.31 -2.32 8.02
CA ILE A 73 22.25 -1.66 8.79
C ILE A 73 22.45 -1.91 10.28
N ARG A 74 22.68 -3.16 10.68
CA ARG A 74 22.95 -3.51 12.08
C ARG A 74 24.26 -2.91 12.60
N LYS A 75 25.31 -2.94 11.79
CA LYS A 75 26.60 -2.32 12.12
C LYS A 75 26.49 -0.81 12.33
N ALA A 76 25.64 -0.15 11.56
CA ALA A 76 25.34 1.29 11.71
C ALA A 76 24.45 1.58 12.95
N GLY A 77 23.93 0.56 13.63
CA GLY A 77 23.10 0.72 14.82
C GLY A 77 21.64 1.10 14.54
N PHE A 78 21.17 0.96 13.30
CA PHE A 78 19.80 1.29 12.95
C PHE A 78 18.82 0.18 13.35
N ASP A 79 17.64 0.59 13.84
CA ASP A 79 16.57 -0.30 14.25
C ASP A 79 15.77 -0.80 13.04
N GLY A 80 15.88 -2.09 12.75
CA GLY A 80 15.15 -2.73 11.66
C GLY A 80 13.63 -2.66 11.82
N THR A 81 13.13 -2.61 13.06
CA THR A 81 11.70 -2.49 13.35
C THR A 81 11.17 -1.13 12.89
N GLU A 82 11.88 -0.05 13.19
CA GLU A 82 11.50 1.29 12.77
C GLU A 82 11.50 1.43 11.24
N LEU A 83 12.46 0.79 10.56
CA LEU A 83 12.50 0.77 9.10
C LEU A 83 11.29 0.04 8.51
N VAL A 84 10.95 -1.12 9.04
CA VAL A 84 9.78 -1.90 8.57
C VAL A 84 8.47 -1.18 8.87
N LYS A 85 8.34 -0.55 10.05
CA LYS A 85 7.18 0.30 10.37
C LYS A 85 6.98 1.41 9.36
N ALA A 86 8.05 2.09 8.98
CA ALA A 86 7.98 3.15 7.98
C ALA A 86 7.49 2.63 6.62
N LEU A 87 7.93 1.43 6.18
CA LEU A 87 7.43 0.81 4.95
C LEU A 87 5.94 0.47 5.03
N VAL A 88 5.51 -0.18 6.12
CA VAL A 88 4.09 -0.51 6.33
C VAL A 88 3.25 0.76 6.32
N PHE A 89 3.65 1.76 7.10
CA PHE A 89 2.97 3.06 7.16
C PHE A 89 2.86 3.70 5.78
N SER A 90 3.93 3.70 4.98
CA SER A 90 3.93 4.33 3.66
C SER A 90 2.90 3.74 2.71
N LEU A 91 2.66 2.43 2.77
CA LEU A 91 1.64 1.76 1.97
C LEU A 91 0.22 2.09 2.44
N PHE A 92 -0.03 2.09 3.75
CA PHE A 92 -1.35 2.38 4.28
C PHE A 92 -1.72 3.86 4.14
N GLU A 93 -0.84 4.76 4.56
CA GLU A 93 -1.09 6.20 4.45
C GLU A 93 -1.22 6.61 2.98
N GLY A 94 -0.24 6.23 2.15
CA GLY A 94 -0.27 6.55 0.72
C GLY A 94 -1.46 5.91 0.02
N GLY A 95 -1.68 4.61 0.17
CA GLY A 95 -2.71 3.87 -0.56
C GLY A 95 -4.12 4.13 -0.05
N LEU A 96 -4.39 3.93 1.25
CA LEU A 96 -5.75 4.00 1.78
C LEU A 96 -6.19 5.41 2.12
N ARG A 97 -5.29 6.29 2.61
CA ARG A 97 -5.67 7.65 2.97
C ARG A 97 -5.63 8.59 1.76
N HIS A 98 -4.57 8.55 0.98
CA HIS A 98 -4.34 9.50 -0.12
C HIS A 98 -4.57 8.91 -1.51
N GLY A 99 -4.61 7.58 -1.65
CA GLY A 99 -4.81 6.91 -2.92
C GLY A 99 -3.58 6.94 -3.84
N LEU A 100 -2.41 7.27 -3.31
CA LEU A 100 -1.15 7.34 -4.03
C LEU A 100 -0.08 6.55 -3.27
N PHE A 101 0.49 5.50 -3.86
CA PHE A 101 1.51 4.68 -3.22
C PHE A 101 2.62 4.30 -4.18
N HIS A 102 3.80 4.06 -3.63
CA HIS A 102 4.96 3.58 -4.39
C HIS A 102 4.71 2.15 -4.87
N GLY A 103 4.78 1.94 -6.17
CA GLY A 103 4.43 0.67 -6.81
C GLY A 103 5.58 -0.30 -7.01
N ASP A 104 6.82 0.01 -6.56
CA ASP A 104 7.98 -0.85 -6.79
C ASP A 104 9.01 -0.79 -5.64
N LEU A 105 8.66 -1.42 -4.51
CA LEU A 105 9.47 -1.45 -3.28
C LEU A 105 10.61 -2.49 -3.33
N HIS A 106 11.22 -2.72 -4.47
CA HIS A 106 12.37 -3.61 -4.51
C HIS A 106 13.60 -2.97 -3.83
N ALA A 107 14.55 -3.80 -3.36
CA ALA A 107 15.69 -3.32 -2.58
C ALA A 107 16.62 -2.33 -3.30
N GLY A 108 16.55 -2.25 -4.63
CA GLY A 108 17.28 -1.26 -5.42
C GLY A 108 16.73 0.16 -5.27
N ASN A 109 15.46 0.29 -4.86
CA ASN A 109 14.77 1.57 -4.71
C ASN A 109 14.69 2.05 -3.25
N LEU A 110 15.26 1.30 -2.29
CA LEU A 110 15.14 1.58 -0.87
C LEU A 110 16.52 1.62 -0.21
N TYR A 111 16.86 2.77 0.38
CA TYR A 111 18.10 2.96 1.09
C TYR A 111 17.83 3.52 2.50
N VAL A 112 18.73 3.24 3.42
CA VAL A 112 18.72 3.80 4.78
C VAL A 112 19.80 4.87 4.85
N ASP A 113 19.43 6.12 5.13
CA ASP A 113 20.37 7.22 5.23
C ASP A 113 21.15 7.21 6.56
N ASP A 114 22.04 8.19 6.75
CA ASP A 114 22.87 8.34 7.93
C ASP A 114 22.09 8.68 9.22
N GLN A 115 20.81 9.04 9.10
CA GLN A 115 19.90 9.29 10.22
C GLN A 115 18.95 8.10 10.51
N GLY A 116 19.09 6.99 9.77
CA GLY A 116 18.23 5.82 9.92
C GLY A 116 16.85 5.97 9.28
N ARG A 117 16.67 6.91 8.36
CA ARG A 117 15.42 7.08 7.61
C ARG A 117 15.46 6.27 6.32
N ILE A 118 14.32 5.75 5.90
CA ILE A 118 14.22 5.10 4.58
C ILE A 118 14.09 6.17 3.51
N VAL A 119 14.99 6.12 2.54
CA VAL A 119 14.95 6.94 1.34
C VAL A 119 14.40 6.11 0.19
N PHE A 120 13.35 6.63 -0.43
CA PHE A 120 12.69 6.00 -1.59
C PHE A 120 13.20 6.64 -2.88
N PHE A 121 13.48 5.79 -3.85
CA PHE A 121 13.93 6.16 -5.19
C PHE A 121 13.00 5.55 -6.24
N ASP A 122 13.14 6.03 -7.48
CA ASP A 122 12.45 5.50 -8.66
C ASP A 122 10.91 5.51 -8.51
N PHE A 123 10.33 6.69 -8.76
CA PHE A 123 8.89 6.92 -8.71
C PHE A 123 8.22 6.73 -10.08
N GLY A 124 8.87 6.04 -11.02
CA GLY A 124 8.32 5.71 -12.33
C GLY A 124 7.09 4.81 -12.25
N ILE A 125 7.02 3.93 -11.24
CA ILE A 125 5.85 3.08 -11.03
C ILE A 125 5.12 3.53 -9.77
N MET A 126 4.01 4.27 -9.94
CA MET A 126 3.14 4.69 -8.85
C MET A 126 1.77 4.05 -8.97
N GLY A 127 1.25 3.55 -7.85
CA GLY A 127 -0.14 3.11 -7.78
C GLY A 127 -1.06 4.29 -7.44
N ARG A 128 -2.14 4.44 -8.22
CA ARG A 128 -3.17 5.47 -8.01
C ARG A 128 -4.53 4.82 -7.84
N ILE A 129 -5.04 4.82 -6.62
CA ILE A 129 -6.35 4.26 -6.31
C ILE A 129 -7.39 5.36 -6.48
N ASP A 130 -8.34 5.15 -7.38
CA ASP A 130 -9.42 6.11 -7.59
C ASP A 130 -10.26 6.32 -6.31
N PRO A 131 -10.93 7.45 -6.14
CA PRO A 131 -11.65 7.78 -4.91
C PRO A 131 -12.74 6.75 -4.54
N ARG A 132 -13.44 6.18 -5.52
CA ARG A 132 -14.49 5.17 -5.29
C ARG A 132 -13.90 3.86 -4.79
N THR A 133 -12.89 3.34 -5.47
CA THR A 133 -12.19 2.11 -5.05
C THR A 133 -11.55 2.28 -3.68
N ARG A 134 -10.95 3.45 -3.42
CA ARG A 134 -10.37 3.78 -2.12
C ARG A 134 -11.42 3.80 -1.02
N TRP A 135 -12.57 4.43 -1.25
CA TRP A 135 -13.69 4.43 -0.32
C TRP A 135 -14.17 3.01 -0.02
N LEU A 136 -14.40 2.19 -1.05
CA LEU A 136 -14.81 0.79 -0.89
C LEU A 136 -13.79 -0.04 -0.09
N LEU A 137 -12.49 0.16 -0.33
CA LEU A 137 -11.44 -0.51 0.44
C LEU A 137 -11.46 -0.11 1.91
N ARG A 138 -11.64 1.17 2.21
CA ARG A 138 -11.75 1.69 3.58
C ARG A 138 -12.95 1.10 4.29
N GLU A 139 -14.11 1.09 3.64
CA GLU A 139 -15.35 0.47 4.16
C GLU A 139 -15.18 -1.03 4.38
N LEU A 140 -14.53 -1.74 3.45
CA LEU A 140 -14.24 -3.17 3.60
C LEU A 140 -13.36 -3.45 4.83
N VAL A 141 -12.27 -2.71 4.99
CA VAL A 141 -11.37 -2.83 6.15
C VAL A 141 -12.13 -2.51 7.44
N TYR A 142 -12.96 -1.46 7.45
CA TYR A 142 -13.77 -1.06 8.60
C TYR A 142 -14.81 -2.13 8.98
N ALA A 143 -15.54 -2.65 7.98
CA ALA A 143 -16.52 -3.72 8.20
C ALA A 143 -15.88 -4.99 8.77
N LEU A 144 -14.71 -5.41 8.23
CA LEU A 144 -14.04 -6.63 8.65
C LEU A 144 -13.35 -6.50 10.02
N LEU A 145 -12.60 -5.41 10.25
CA LEU A 145 -11.72 -5.30 11.41
C LEU A 145 -12.39 -4.62 12.62
N VAL A 146 -13.28 -3.65 12.36
CA VAL A 146 -13.91 -2.88 13.45
C VAL A 146 -15.31 -3.42 13.78
N LYS A 147 -16.20 -3.49 12.79
CA LYS A 147 -17.57 -3.95 12.98
C LYS A 147 -17.69 -5.46 13.08
N LYS A 148 -16.75 -6.20 12.52
CA LYS A 148 -16.81 -7.66 12.33
C LYS A 148 -18.10 -8.09 11.63
N ASP A 149 -18.58 -7.24 10.71
CA ASP A 149 -19.80 -7.40 9.94
C ASP A 149 -19.46 -8.01 8.57
N HIS A 150 -19.42 -9.33 8.51
CA HIS A 150 -19.10 -10.08 7.29
C HIS A 150 -20.19 -9.92 6.22
N ALA A 151 -21.43 -9.62 6.60
CA ALA A 151 -22.52 -9.40 5.64
C ALA A 151 -22.32 -8.05 4.92
N ALA A 152 -21.99 -6.97 5.65
CA ALA A 152 -21.63 -5.69 5.05
C ALA A 152 -20.38 -5.81 4.17
N ALA A 153 -19.35 -6.51 4.65
CA ALA A 153 -18.14 -6.77 3.87
C ALA A 153 -18.45 -7.54 2.55
N GLY A 154 -19.36 -8.52 2.60
CA GLY A 154 -19.83 -9.25 1.42
C GLY A 154 -20.48 -8.33 0.37
N LYS A 155 -21.33 -7.39 0.80
CA LYS A 155 -21.92 -6.38 -0.09
C LYS A 155 -20.88 -5.50 -0.75
N ILE A 156 -19.87 -5.06 0.03
CA ILE A 156 -18.80 -4.21 -0.49
C ILE A 156 -17.98 -4.95 -1.56
N VAL A 157 -17.63 -6.22 -1.33
CA VAL A 157 -16.92 -7.04 -2.34
C VAL A 157 -17.74 -7.20 -3.61
N VAL A 158 -19.05 -7.43 -3.49
CA VAL A 158 -19.96 -7.48 -4.64
C VAL A 158 -19.97 -6.13 -5.37
N LEU A 159 -19.99 -5.00 -4.64
CA LEU A 159 -19.92 -3.65 -5.23
C LEU A 159 -18.58 -3.37 -5.92
N MET A 160 -17.48 -3.91 -5.42
CA MET A 160 -16.16 -3.79 -6.03
C MET A 160 -16.05 -4.60 -7.33
N GLY A 161 -16.71 -5.75 -7.38
CA GLY A 161 -16.71 -6.65 -8.54
C GLY A 161 -17.93 -6.55 -9.44
N ALA A 162 -18.82 -5.63 -9.19
CA ALA A 162 -20.24 -5.55 -9.53
C ALA A 162 -20.66 -5.61 -11.00
N VAL A 163 -19.93 -6.26 -11.86
CA VAL A 163 -20.40 -6.55 -13.22
C VAL A 163 -20.38 -8.07 -13.42
N GLY A 164 -21.50 -8.71 -13.12
CA GLY A 164 -21.79 -10.03 -13.63
C GLY A 164 -21.85 -11.21 -12.65
N THR A 165 -21.72 -11.02 -11.33
CA THR A 165 -21.79 -12.16 -10.41
C THR A 165 -23.21 -12.57 -10.08
N MET A 166 -23.56 -13.81 -10.43
CA MET A 166 -24.83 -14.47 -10.11
C MET A 166 -24.84 -15.11 -8.70
N LYS A 167 -23.81 -14.93 -7.89
CA LYS A 167 -23.74 -15.53 -6.55
C LYS A 167 -24.44 -14.65 -5.51
N PRO A 168 -25.26 -15.27 -4.61
CA PRO A 168 -25.97 -14.52 -3.57
C PRO A 168 -25.00 -13.82 -2.59
N GLU A 169 -25.33 -12.60 -2.17
CA GLU A 169 -24.58 -11.84 -1.14
C GLU A 169 -24.29 -12.68 0.13
N ALA A 170 -25.25 -13.51 0.54
CA ALA A 170 -25.10 -14.40 1.69
C ALA A 170 -23.97 -15.45 1.53
N GLN A 171 -23.67 -15.89 0.31
CA GLN A 171 -22.56 -16.81 0.06
C GLN A 171 -21.23 -16.05 0.09
N ALA A 172 -21.19 -14.82 -0.46
CA ALA A 172 -20.02 -13.96 -0.40
C ALA A 172 -19.66 -13.62 1.06
N ALA A 173 -20.65 -13.35 1.89
CA ALA A 173 -20.44 -13.11 3.33
C ALA A 173 -19.77 -14.32 4.03
N LYS A 174 -20.23 -15.54 3.77
CA LYS A 174 -19.65 -16.77 4.34
C LYS A 174 -18.22 -17.04 3.87
N ASP A 175 -17.95 -16.81 2.59
CA ASP A 175 -16.63 -17.04 2.03
C ASP A 175 -15.64 -15.99 2.52
N LEU A 176 -16.08 -14.73 2.71
CA LEU A 176 -15.30 -13.68 3.35
C LEU A 176 -15.07 -13.93 4.84
N GLU A 177 -16.07 -14.47 5.57
CA GLU A 177 -15.88 -14.87 6.96
C GLU A 177 -14.78 -15.92 7.09
N LYS A 178 -14.78 -16.94 6.23
CA LYS A 178 -13.71 -17.96 6.19
C LYS A 178 -12.35 -17.35 5.88
N PHE A 179 -12.30 -16.37 4.99
CA PHE A 179 -11.08 -15.64 4.65
C PHE A 179 -10.60 -14.74 5.79
N ALA A 180 -11.51 -13.99 6.42
CA ALA A 180 -11.18 -13.02 7.45
C ALA A 180 -10.88 -13.66 8.83
N THR A 181 -11.48 -14.82 9.14
CA THR A 181 -11.28 -15.49 10.45
C THR A 181 -9.82 -15.77 10.77
N PRO A 182 -9.00 -16.36 9.87
CA PRO A 182 -7.57 -16.51 10.12
C PRO A 182 -6.83 -15.18 10.33
N LEU A 183 -7.21 -14.14 9.58
CA LEU A 183 -6.59 -12.80 9.68
C LEU A 183 -6.85 -12.13 11.05
N THR A 184 -7.97 -12.46 11.69
CA THR A 184 -8.35 -11.89 13.00
C THR A 184 -7.93 -12.73 14.18
N MET A 185 -7.67 -14.05 14.00
CA MET A 185 -7.32 -14.99 15.05
C MET A 185 -5.85 -15.33 15.13
N GLN A 186 -5.12 -15.25 14.01
CA GLN A 186 -3.68 -15.48 13.98
C GLN A 186 -2.94 -14.14 14.09
N THR A 187 -1.78 -14.15 14.76
CA THR A 187 -0.87 -13.01 14.64
C THR A 187 -0.47 -12.89 13.16
N LEU A 188 -0.67 -11.73 12.56
CA LEU A 188 -0.31 -11.48 11.16
C LEU A 188 1.17 -11.81 10.84
N GLY A 189 2.01 -11.97 11.89
CA GLY A 189 3.39 -12.44 11.78
C GLY A 189 3.52 -13.92 11.40
N ASP A 190 2.49 -14.71 11.62
CA ASP A 190 2.50 -16.16 11.34
C ASP A 190 1.88 -16.48 9.97
N MET A 191 1.29 -15.47 9.29
CA MET A 191 0.67 -15.64 7.97
C MET A 191 1.61 -15.14 6.89
N SER A 192 1.72 -15.92 5.81
CA SER A 192 2.38 -15.47 4.59
C SER A 192 1.43 -14.54 3.80
N TYR A 193 1.87 -13.33 3.46
CA TYR A 193 1.12 -12.44 2.57
C TYR A 193 0.91 -13.06 1.18
N ALA A 194 1.80 -13.98 0.77
CA ALA A 194 1.62 -14.76 -0.46
C ALA A 194 0.40 -15.68 -0.36
N ASP A 195 0.17 -16.31 0.81
CA ASP A 195 -1.00 -17.16 1.03
C ASP A 195 -2.29 -16.34 1.11
N ILE A 196 -2.23 -15.17 1.74
CA ILE A 196 -3.35 -14.21 1.76
C ILE A 196 -3.68 -13.77 0.33
N GLY A 197 -2.69 -13.40 -0.46
CA GLY A 197 -2.86 -13.01 -1.86
C GLY A 197 -3.46 -14.12 -2.72
N LYS A 198 -3.02 -15.37 -2.53
CA LYS A 198 -3.56 -16.54 -3.22
C LYS A 198 -5.03 -16.82 -2.84
N GLN A 199 -5.37 -16.74 -1.56
CA GLN A 199 -6.75 -16.90 -1.10
C GLN A 199 -7.66 -15.79 -1.64
N LEU A 200 -7.17 -14.53 -1.65
CA LEU A 200 -7.90 -13.40 -2.22
C LEU A 200 -8.10 -13.55 -3.73
N SER A 201 -7.09 -14.02 -4.46
CA SER A 201 -7.23 -14.33 -5.90
C SER A 201 -8.26 -15.44 -6.13
N THR A 202 -8.22 -16.52 -5.34
CA THR A 202 -9.19 -17.62 -5.43
C THR A 202 -10.61 -17.11 -5.16
N LEU A 203 -10.77 -16.21 -4.18
CA LEU A 203 -12.07 -15.62 -3.87
C LEU A 203 -12.53 -14.70 -5.02
N ALA A 204 -11.66 -13.89 -5.55
CA ALA A 204 -11.94 -13.02 -6.69
C ALA A 204 -12.38 -13.83 -7.93
N ASP A 205 -11.67 -14.90 -8.26
CA ASP A 205 -12.02 -15.82 -9.36
C ASP A 205 -13.38 -16.50 -9.12
N ALA A 206 -13.66 -16.92 -7.88
CA ALA A 206 -14.93 -17.56 -7.53
C ALA A 206 -16.14 -16.64 -7.70
N TYR A 207 -15.94 -15.33 -7.66
CA TYR A 207 -16.99 -14.32 -7.81
C TYR A 207 -16.90 -13.53 -9.12
N ASP A 208 -16.03 -13.95 -10.06
CA ASP A 208 -15.76 -13.26 -11.32
C ASP A 208 -15.41 -11.77 -11.12
N VAL A 209 -14.76 -11.50 -9.98
CA VAL A 209 -14.30 -10.16 -9.61
C VAL A 209 -12.97 -9.89 -10.29
N LYS A 210 -12.94 -8.96 -11.22
CA LYS A 210 -11.69 -8.44 -11.77
C LYS A 210 -11.08 -7.50 -10.73
N LEU A 211 -10.03 -7.95 -10.05
CA LEU A 211 -9.27 -7.09 -9.15
C LEU A 211 -8.71 -5.90 -9.93
N PRO A 212 -8.97 -4.66 -9.51
CA PRO A 212 -8.32 -3.50 -10.11
C PRO A 212 -6.80 -3.66 -10.12
N ARG A 213 -6.15 -3.18 -11.19
CA ARG A 213 -4.69 -3.27 -11.36
C ARG A 213 -3.93 -2.74 -10.13
N GLU A 214 -4.44 -1.70 -9.53
CA GLU A 214 -3.89 -1.03 -8.34
C GLU A 214 -3.88 -1.95 -7.11
N LEU A 215 -4.92 -2.79 -6.94
CA LEU A 215 -4.97 -3.76 -5.85
C LEU A 215 -3.97 -4.90 -6.03
N VAL A 216 -3.75 -5.33 -7.26
CA VAL A 216 -2.70 -6.32 -7.58
C VAL A 216 -1.33 -5.70 -7.33
N LEU A 217 -1.15 -4.44 -7.71
CA LEU A 217 0.10 -3.71 -7.51
C LEU A 217 0.42 -3.52 -6.02
N ILE A 218 -0.54 -3.09 -5.20
CA ILE A 218 -0.32 -2.93 -3.75
C ILE A 218 -0.06 -4.30 -3.09
N GLY A 219 -0.74 -5.35 -3.52
CA GLY A 219 -0.48 -6.72 -3.07
C GLY A 219 0.97 -7.16 -3.32
N LYS A 220 1.54 -6.82 -4.48
CA LYS A 220 2.97 -7.05 -4.77
C LYS A 220 3.87 -6.33 -3.76
N GLN A 221 3.52 -5.10 -3.35
CA GLN A 221 4.33 -4.35 -2.39
C GLN A 221 4.31 -5.00 -1.00
N PHE A 222 3.19 -5.58 -0.58
CA PHE A 222 3.14 -6.32 0.69
C PHE A 222 4.09 -7.51 0.71
N LEU A 223 4.34 -8.18 -0.42
CA LEU A 223 5.34 -9.26 -0.50
C LEU A 223 6.76 -8.75 -0.26
N TYR A 224 7.11 -7.55 -0.75
CA TYR A 224 8.39 -6.92 -0.44
C TYR A 224 8.48 -6.55 1.04
N VAL A 225 7.44 -5.96 1.60
CA VAL A 225 7.39 -5.60 3.03
C VAL A 225 7.56 -6.85 3.90
N GLU A 226 6.86 -7.96 3.59
CA GLU A 226 7.02 -9.24 4.29
C GLU A 226 8.49 -9.72 4.28
N ARG A 227 9.13 -9.63 3.11
CA ARG A 227 10.56 -9.98 3.00
C ARG A 227 11.42 -9.13 3.93
N TYR A 228 11.19 -7.82 3.97
CA TYR A 228 11.96 -6.93 4.86
C TYR A 228 11.64 -7.15 6.33
N MET A 229 10.40 -7.46 6.70
CA MET A 229 10.04 -7.88 8.04
C MET A 229 10.88 -9.09 8.49
N LYS A 230 10.94 -10.13 7.66
CA LYS A 230 11.73 -11.33 7.95
C LYS A 230 13.23 -11.08 8.07
N LEU A 231 13.75 -10.13 7.30
CA LEU A 231 15.18 -9.80 7.26
C LEU A 231 15.61 -8.86 8.40
N LEU A 232 14.84 -7.82 8.65
CA LEU A 232 15.21 -6.70 9.52
C LEU A 232 14.60 -6.80 10.92
N ALA A 233 13.37 -7.32 11.02
CA ALA A 233 12.58 -7.36 12.24
C ALA A 233 11.85 -8.70 12.44
N PRO A 234 12.55 -9.86 12.45
CA PRO A 234 11.91 -11.17 12.43
C PRO A 234 11.06 -11.48 13.67
N SER A 235 11.31 -10.82 14.80
CA SER A 235 10.54 -10.97 16.04
C SER A 235 9.44 -9.93 16.22
N TRP A 236 9.33 -8.95 15.29
CA TRP A 236 8.35 -7.89 15.40
C TRP A 236 6.96 -8.36 14.99
N GLN A 237 5.98 -8.02 15.82
CA GLN A 237 4.57 -8.32 15.58
C GLN A 237 3.82 -7.04 15.27
N MET A 238 3.51 -6.82 14.01
CA MET A 238 2.88 -5.59 13.52
C MET A 238 1.59 -5.23 14.30
N MET A 239 0.73 -6.21 14.56
CA MET A 239 -0.56 -5.98 15.25
C MET A 239 -0.42 -5.77 16.77
N SER A 240 0.75 -6.00 17.33
CA SER A 240 1.06 -5.73 18.74
C SER A 240 1.87 -4.45 18.93
N ASP A 241 2.26 -3.79 17.84
CA ASP A 241 3.00 -2.52 17.89
C ASP A 241 2.05 -1.37 18.28
N PRO A 242 2.28 -0.67 19.42
CA PRO A 242 1.36 0.34 19.93
C PRO A 242 1.23 1.56 18.99
N GLU A 243 2.30 1.90 18.29
CA GLU A 243 2.33 3.07 17.39
C GLU A 243 1.51 2.80 16.13
N LEU A 244 1.70 1.65 15.49
CA LEU A 244 0.90 1.25 14.32
C LEU A 244 -0.55 0.96 14.67
N THR A 245 -0.82 0.26 15.76
CA THR A 245 -2.21 -0.02 16.18
C THR A 245 -2.94 1.25 16.56
N GLY A 246 -2.25 2.21 17.20
CA GLY A 246 -2.78 3.55 17.46
C GLY A 246 -3.08 4.31 16.16
N TYR A 247 -2.19 4.27 15.18
CA TYR A 247 -2.41 4.85 13.86
C TYR A 247 -3.65 4.23 13.18
N PHE A 248 -3.75 2.90 13.14
CA PHE A 248 -4.90 2.23 12.54
C PHE A 248 -6.21 2.51 13.26
N ALA A 249 -6.19 2.57 14.58
CA ALA A 249 -7.39 2.91 15.37
C ALA A 249 -7.89 4.32 15.03
N ASN A 250 -7.00 5.31 14.96
CA ASN A 250 -7.36 6.68 14.58
C ASN A 250 -7.88 6.75 13.14
N PHE A 251 -7.23 6.07 12.21
CA PHE A 251 -7.68 5.99 10.83
C PHE A 251 -9.09 5.38 10.73
N MET A 252 -9.38 4.31 11.48
CA MET A 252 -10.71 3.70 11.49
C MET A 252 -11.79 4.60 12.12
N VAL A 253 -11.44 5.42 13.12
CA VAL A 253 -12.36 6.42 13.67
C VAL A 253 -12.70 7.49 12.63
N GLU A 254 -11.73 7.93 11.83
CA GLU A 254 -11.97 8.88 10.73
C GLU A 254 -12.92 8.29 9.69
N VAL A 255 -12.65 7.04 9.24
CA VAL A 255 -13.53 6.32 8.30
C VAL A 255 -14.95 6.21 8.86
N GLY A 256 -15.10 5.88 10.15
CA GLY A 256 -16.41 5.78 10.79
C GLY A 256 -17.18 7.11 10.85
N ARG A 257 -16.48 8.24 11.00
CA ARG A 257 -17.10 9.58 10.98
C ARG A 257 -17.57 9.99 9.58
N GLU A 258 -16.76 9.71 8.55
CA GLU A 258 -17.16 9.95 7.17
C GLU A 258 -18.42 9.15 6.82
N HIS A 259 -18.50 7.89 7.25
CA HIS A 259 -19.68 7.05 7.07
C HIS A 259 -20.96 7.61 7.70
N GLN A 260 -20.86 8.27 8.86
CA GLN A 260 -22.00 8.91 9.51
C GLN A 260 -22.46 10.18 8.78
N SER A 261 -21.53 10.98 8.26
CA SER A 261 -21.85 12.19 7.50
C SER A 261 -22.55 11.89 6.17
N ASP A 262 -22.14 10.80 5.51
CA ASP A 262 -22.74 10.38 4.22
C ASP A 262 -24.14 9.73 4.41
N ALA A 263 -24.46 9.23 5.60
CA ALA A 263 -25.77 8.67 5.93
C ALA A 263 -26.82 9.73 6.33
N GLU A 264 -26.38 10.97 6.62
CA GLU A 264 -27.24 12.10 7.00
C GLU A 264 -27.61 13.01 5.79
N VAL A 265 -27.09 12.73 4.59
CA VAL A 265 -27.37 13.43 3.33
C VAL A 265 -28.24 12.56 2.43
#